data_583f1f8220c976863a9511a52bd0bc6b
#
_entry.id   583f1f8220c976863a9511a52bd0bc6b
#
_cell.length_a   1.000
_cell.length_b   1.000
_cell.length_c   1.000
_cell.angle_alpha   90.00
_cell.angle_beta   90.00
_cell.angle_gamma   90.00
#
_symmetry.space_group_name_H-M   'P 1'
#
loop_
_entity.id
_entity.type
_entity.pdbx_description
1 polymer ?
#
loop_
_entity_poly.entity_id
_entity_poly.type
_entity_poly.pdbx_seq_one_letter_code
_entity_poly.pdbx_strand_id
1 'polypeptide(L)'
;RLGENPTSTGEQPGPDAFHPRAIVELKTKYSKLGRIKKDGSRSFIVSPCPAVASFNHVVQSAVYAAHWNFKVPVYLLYAVQGGFQIFDSTNCKHLTVEGMKKNIQIMNRTFMRREKILSQFQEQTREEIIEHAVGMIDGNFDHPFAWNGLPEELLQEAKELWKVN
;
A
#
# COMPACT_ATOMS: atom_id res chain seq x y z
N ARG A 1 4.66 24.89 6.26
CA ARG A 1 3.33 24.38 6.64
C ARG A 1 3.09 23.16 5.80
N LEU A 2 2.94 22.00 6.41
CA LEU A 2 2.48 20.79 5.77
C LEU A 2 1.03 21.04 5.36
N GLY A 3 0.74 20.90 4.07
CA GLY A 3 -0.60 21.10 3.54
C GLY A 3 -1.57 20.13 4.19
N GLU A 4 -2.71 20.63 4.61
CA GLU A 4 -3.82 19.82 5.10
C GLU A 4 -4.24 18.82 4.03
N ASN A 5 -4.58 17.61 4.45
CA ASN A 5 -5.14 16.60 3.57
C ASN A 5 -6.32 17.20 2.79
N PRO A 6 -6.38 17.05 1.47
CA PRO A 6 -7.53 17.50 0.72
C PRO A 6 -8.76 16.75 1.24
N THR A 7 -9.67 17.48 1.84
CA THR A 7 -10.99 16.97 2.23
C THR A 7 -11.71 16.48 0.98
N SER A 8 -12.36 15.36 1.06
CA SER A 8 -13.02 14.59 -0.01
C SER A 8 -14.25 15.24 -0.66
N THR A 9 -14.36 16.54 -0.61
CA THR A 9 -15.39 17.30 -1.31
C THR A 9 -14.91 17.57 -2.72
N GLY A 10 -15.38 16.81 -3.70
CA GLY A 10 -14.97 16.82 -5.12
C GLY A 10 -15.09 18.13 -5.89
N GLU A 11 -14.93 19.28 -5.24
CA GLU A 11 -14.82 20.57 -5.88
C GLU A 11 -13.39 20.77 -6.40
N GLN A 12 -13.28 20.93 -7.70
CA GLN A 12 -12.02 21.36 -8.30
C GLN A 12 -11.68 22.75 -7.74
N PRO A 13 -10.45 22.92 -7.23
CA PRO A 13 -10.01 24.22 -6.76
C PRO A 13 -10.11 25.26 -7.89
N GLY A 14 -10.63 26.45 -7.60
CA GLY A 14 -10.71 27.56 -8.53
C GLY A 14 -9.33 28.01 -9.06
N PRO A 15 -9.26 28.97 -10.01
CA PRO A 15 -8.03 29.36 -10.71
C PRO A 15 -6.90 29.86 -9.79
N ASP A 16 -7.20 30.23 -8.54
CA ASP A 16 -6.21 30.64 -7.50
C ASP A 16 -5.81 29.47 -6.58
N ALA A 17 -6.17 28.26 -6.93
CA ALA A 17 -5.91 27.10 -6.10
C ALA A 17 -4.42 26.78 -5.98
N PHE A 18 -4.04 26.38 -4.78
CA PHE A 18 -2.70 25.91 -4.46
C PHE A 18 -2.31 24.74 -5.36
N HIS A 19 -1.34 24.96 -6.23
CA HIS A 19 -0.72 23.89 -7.03
C HIS A 19 0.53 23.40 -6.28
N PRO A 20 0.54 22.14 -5.80
CA PRO A 20 1.73 21.61 -5.14
C PRO A 20 2.89 21.55 -6.12
N ARG A 21 4.09 21.91 -5.63
CA ARG A 21 5.33 21.77 -6.41
C ARG A 21 5.83 20.32 -6.44
N ALA A 22 5.43 19.52 -5.46
CA ALA A 22 5.79 18.12 -5.32
C ALA A 22 4.79 17.40 -4.40
N ILE A 23 4.70 16.09 -4.54
CA ILE A 23 4.05 15.20 -3.59
C ILE A 23 5.16 14.54 -2.79
N VAL A 24 5.09 14.66 -1.46
CA VAL A 24 6.01 14.00 -0.54
C VAL A 24 5.21 13.07 0.35
N GLU A 25 5.38 11.77 0.15
CA GLU A 25 4.81 10.73 1.01
C GLU A 25 5.82 10.34 2.08
N LEU A 26 5.53 10.67 3.33
CA LEU A 26 6.41 10.37 4.46
C LEU A 26 5.99 9.06 5.15
N LYS A 27 6.90 8.13 5.28
CA LYS A 27 6.78 6.90 6.05
C LYS A 27 7.79 6.87 7.18
N THR A 28 7.32 6.73 8.40
CA THR A 28 8.16 6.62 9.57
C THR A 28 8.15 5.20 10.12
N LYS A 29 9.30 4.71 10.54
CA LYS A 29 9.44 3.46 11.29
C LYS A 29 10.10 3.75 12.61
N TYR A 30 9.39 3.46 13.67
CA TYR A 30 9.93 3.58 15.02
C TYR A 30 10.72 2.33 15.39
N SER A 31 11.68 2.49 16.31
CA SER A 31 12.36 1.37 16.93
C SER A 31 11.36 0.49 17.69
N LYS A 32 11.50 -0.82 17.56
CA LYS A 32 10.71 -1.78 18.34
C LYS A 32 11.39 -2.02 19.68
N LEU A 33 10.60 -2.20 20.74
CA LEU A 33 11.09 -2.70 22.00
C LEU A 33 11.56 -4.15 21.81
N GLY A 34 12.83 -4.41 22.09
CA GLY A 34 13.38 -5.74 22.10
C GLY A 34 12.89 -6.57 23.32
N ARG A 35 13.36 -7.80 23.40
CA ARG A 35 13.06 -8.67 24.54
C ARG A 35 13.64 -8.09 25.82
N ILE A 36 12.98 -8.36 26.94
CA ILE A 36 13.50 -8.06 28.28
C ILE A 36 14.72 -8.94 28.49
N LYS A 37 15.86 -8.34 28.82
CA LYS A 37 17.09 -9.04 29.19
C LYS A 37 16.98 -9.59 30.61
N LYS A 38 17.90 -10.49 31.00
CA LYS A 38 17.94 -11.08 32.35
C LYS A 38 18.09 -10.05 33.46
N ASP A 39 18.69 -8.89 33.18
CA ASP A 39 18.87 -7.75 34.07
C ASP A 39 17.64 -6.82 34.14
N GLY A 40 16.53 -7.17 33.51
CA GLY A 40 15.31 -6.37 33.47
C GLY A 40 15.33 -5.21 32.45
N SER A 41 16.48 -4.94 31.82
CA SER A 41 16.59 -3.90 30.79
C SER A 41 15.96 -4.34 29.44
N ARG A 42 15.53 -3.37 28.62
CA ARG A 42 15.08 -3.62 27.24
C ARG A 42 16.02 -2.94 26.26
N SER A 43 16.36 -3.64 25.21
CA SER A 43 17.04 -3.04 24.05
C SER A 43 16.02 -2.44 23.08
N PHE A 44 16.43 -1.42 22.35
CA PHE A 44 15.70 -0.95 21.19
C PHE A 44 16.25 -1.64 19.94
N ILE A 45 15.33 -2.15 19.12
CA ILE A 45 15.69 -2.69 17.80
C ILE A 45 15.43 -1.57 16.81
N VAL A 46 16.50 -0.96 16.31
CA VAL A 46 16.40 0.08 15.28
C VAL A 46 15.96 -0.57 13.96
N SER A 47 14.85 -0.09 13.40
CA SER A 47 14.45 -0.53 12.08
C SER A 47 15.37 0.10 11.02
N PRO A 48 15.98 -0.68 10.12
CA PRO A 48 16.79 -0.10 9.04
C PRO A 48 15.90 0.63 8.03
N CYS A 49 16.47 1.59 7.31
CA CYS A 49 15.85 2.15 6.12
C CYS A 49 15.64 1.02 5.09
N PRO A 50 14.49 0.98 4.41
CA PRO A 50 14.28 -0.01 3.36
C PRO A 50 15.19 0.28 2.17
N ALA A 51 15.86 -0.74 1.65
CA ALA A 51 16.65 -0.64 0.42
C ALA A 51 15.78 -0.50 -0.83
N VAL A 52 14.54 -0.92 -0.76
CA VAL A 52 13.56 -0.87 -1.84
C VAL A 52 12.25 -0.27 -1.33
N ALA A 53 11.60 0.56 -2.13
CA ALA A 53 10.31 1.12 -1.79
C ALA A 53 9.25 0.02 -1.67
N SER A 54 8.44 0.06 -0.61
CA SER A 54 7.31 -0.85 -0.46
C SER A 54 6.28 -0.58 -1.55
N PHE A 55 5.81 -1.64 -2.20
CA PHE A 55 4.86 -1.54 -3.30
C PHE A 55 3.57 -0.80 -2.90
N ASN A 56 3.04 -1.03 -1.70
CA ASN A 56 1.86 -0.33 -1.20
C ASN A 56 2.06 1.17 -1.11
N HIS A 57 3.22 1.59 -0.61
CA HIS A 57 3.52 3.01 -0.48
C HIS A 57 3.69 3.67 -1.84
N VAL A 58 4.28 2.94 -2.80
CA VAL A 58 4.38 3.40 -4.18
C VAL A 58 3.00 3.58 -4.82
N VAL A 59 2.08 2.61 -4.60
CA VAL A 59 0.72 2.71 -5.12
C VAL A 59 -0.05 3.86 -4.48
N GLN A 60 0.08 4.05 -3.17
CA GLN A 60 -0.50 5.19 -2.48
C GLN A 60 -0.02 6.50 -3.06
N SER A 61 1.29 6.63 -3.27
CA SER A 61 1.89 7.79 -3.94
C SER A 61 1.37 8.00 -5.36
N ALA A 62 1.16 6.90 -6.10
CA ALA A 62 0.61 6.94 -7.45
C ALA A 62 -0.85 7.45 -7.48
N VAL A 63 -1.67 7.09 -6.48
CA VAL A 63 -3.04 7.62 -6.35
C VAL A 63 -3.02 9.12 -6.13
N TYR A 64 -2.13 9.62 -5.26
CA TYR A 64 -1.98 11.06 -5.06
C TYR A 64 -1.50 11.78 -6.33
N ALA A 65 -0.55 11.17 -7.06
CA ALA A 65 -0.08 11.73 -8.32
C ALA A 65 -1.18 11.78 -9.40
N ALA A 66 -2.06 10.79 -9.43
CA ALA A 66 -3.17 10.75 -10.37
C ALA A 66 -4.15 11.90 -10.14
N HIS A 67 -4.40 12.30 -8.89
CA HIS A 67 -5.22 13.46 -8.56
C HIS A 67 -4.69 14.74 -9.22
N TRP A 68 -3.38 14.86 -9.35
CA TRP A 68 -2.70 15.98 -10.03
C TRP A 68 -2.34 15.67 -11.48
N ASN A 69 -2.99 14.67 -12.10
CA ASN A 69 -2.73 14.26 -13.49
C ASN A 69 -1.26 13.93 -13.76
N PHE A 70 -0.52 13.44 -12.75
CA PHE A 70 0.92 13.13 -12.83
C PHE A 70 1.81 14.30 -13.25
N LYS A 71 1.36 15.55 -13.03
CA LYS A 71 2.09 16.77 -13.43
C LYS A 71 3.12 17.22 -12.40
N VAL A 72 3.09 16.65 -11.20
CA VAL A 72 4.01 17.00 -10.11
C VAL A 72 4.93 15.82 -9.78
N PRO A 73 6.20 16.06 -9.43
CA PRO A 73 7.11 15.02 -9.01
C PRO A 73 6.67 14.40 -7.69
N VAL A 74 6.97 13.11 -7.53
CA VAL A 74 6.63 12.33 -6.34
C VAL A 74 7.91 11.88 -5.65
N TYR A 75 7.97 12.10 -4.34
CA TYR A 75 9.02 11.66 -3.44
C TYR A 75 8.43 10.79 -2.35
N LEU A 76 8.94 9.57 -2.20
CA LEU A 76 8.59 8.68 -1.11
C LEU A 76 9.76 8.67 -0.12
N LEU A 77 9.55 9.27 1.03
CA LEU A 77 10.56 9.44 2.08
C LEU A 77 10.31 8.43 3.21
N TYR A 78 11.28 7.59 3.48
CA TYR A 78 11.32 6.77 4.68
C TYR A 78 12.24 7.42 5.70
N ALA A 79 11.70 7.72 6.88
CA ALA A 79 12.47 8.22 8.02
C ALA A 79 12.50 7.18 9.12
N VAL A 80 13.70 6.86 9.62
CA VAL A 80 13.95 5.94 10.71
C VAL A 80 14.87 6.58 11.72
N GLN A 81 14.97 5.99 12.91
CA GLN A 81 15.94 6.43 13.90
C GLN A 81 17.37 6.21 13.36
N GLY A 82 18.06 7.27 13.04
CA GLY A 82 19.44 7.22 12.53
C GLY A 82 19.59 7.37 11.02
N GLY A 83 18.51 7.69 10.28
CA GLY A 83 18.64 7.97 8.86
C GLY A 83 17.34 8.12 8.10
N PHE A 84 17.48 8.38 6.83
CA PHE A 84 16.36 8.45 5.90
C PHE A 84 16.75 7.86 4.54
N GLN A 85 15.73 7.47 3.78
CA GLN A 85 15.86 7.02 2.38
C GLN A 85 14.79 7.72 1.56
N ILE A 86 15.19 8.27 0.43
CA ILE A 86 14.27 8.90 -0.52
C ILE A 86 14.23 8.06 -1.80
N PHE A 87 13.01 7.79 -2.25
CA PHE A 87 12.73 7.21 -3.55
C PHE A 87 11.99 8.23 -4.41
N ASP A 88 12.40 8.34 -5.66
CA ASP A 88 11.78 9.15 -6.69
C ASP A 88 11.86 8.46 -8.07
N SER A 89 11.52 9.17 -9.12
CA SER A 89 11.54 8.62 -10.49
C SER A 89 12.93 8.24 -10.99
N THR A 90 14.01 8.71 -10.36
CA THR A 90 15.39 8.43 -10.79
C THR A 90 15.92 7.11 -10.24
N ASN A 91 15.46 6.69 -9.07
CA ASN A 91 15.92 5.49 -8.37
C ASN A 91 14.83 4.43 -8.13
N CYS A 92 13.56 4.74 -8.47
CA CYS A 92 12.44 3.82 -8.36
C CYS A 92 11.56 3.88 -9.61
N LYS A 93 11.68 2.88 -10.48
CA LYS A 93 10.90 2.77 -11.73
C LYS A 93 9.37 2.85 -11.53
N HIS A 94 8.90 2.48 -10.35
CA HIS A 94 7.48 2.53 -10.01
C HIS A 94 6.97 3.94 -9.70
N LEU A 95 7.88 4.90 -9.46
CA LEU A 95 7.56 6.32 -9.24
C LEU A 95 7.74 7.17 -10.51
N THR A 96 8.12 6.58 -11.64
CA THR A 96 7.99 7.24 -12.94
C THR A 96 6.51 7.41 -13.30
N VAL A 97 6.17 8.37 -14.15
CA VAL A 97 4.78 8.59 -14.60
C VAL A 97 4.18 7.30 -15.20
N GLU A 98 4.94 6.61 -16.03
CA GLU A 98 4.52 5.35 -16.63
C GLU A 98 4.34 4.24 -15.57
N GLY A 99 5.29 4.10 -14.65
CA GLY A 99 5.22 3.15 -13.55
C GLY A 99 4.01 3.37 -12.66
N MET A 100 3.74 4.62 -12.29
CA MET A 100 2.58 4.99 -11.49
C MET A 100 1.25 4.68 -12.19
N LYS A 101 1.12 5.05 -13.48
CA LYS A 101 -0.07 4.72 -14.29
C LYS A 101 -0.31 3.22 -14.36
N LYS A 102 0.74 2.42 -14.59
CA LYS A 102 0.66 0.96 -14.62
C LYS A 102 0.21 0.40 -13.27
N ASN A 103 0.75 0.90 -12.17
CA ASN A 103 0.37 0.46 -10.83
C ASN A 103 -1.10 0.75 -10.51
N ILE A 104 -1.62 1.92 -10.90
CA ILE A 104 -3.04 2.25 -10.76
C ILE A 104 -3.91 1.32 -11.61
N GLN A 105 -3.50 1.00 -12.82
CA GLN A 105 -4.25 0.06 -13.66
C GLN A 105 -4.33 -1.33 -13.02
N ILE A 106 -3.23 -1.83 -12.42
CA ILE A 106 -3.20 -3.10 -11.70
C ILE A 106 -4.15 -3.03 -10.49
N MET A 107 -4.07 -1.98 -9.70
CA MET A 107 -4.95 -1.75 -8.56
C MET A 107 -6.43 -1.74 -8.97
N ASN A 108 -6.80 -0.95 -9.97
CA ASN A 108 -8.18 -0.83 -10.45
C ASN A 108 -8.71 -2.18 -10.96
N ARG A 109 -7.93 -2.92 -11.74
CA ARG A 109 -8.33 -4.27 -12.20
C ARG A 109 -8.57 -5.22 -11.02
N THR A 110 -7.74 -5.15 -9.99
CA THR A 110 -7.89 -5.97 -8.79
C THR A 110 -9.16 -5.61 -8.04
N PHE A 111 -9.45 -4.32 -7.86
CA PHE A 111 -10.69 -3.88 -7.20
C PHE A 111 -11.93 -4.26 -7.99
N MET A 112 -11.95 -4.01 -9.30
CA MET A 112 -13.07 -4.40 -10.16
C MET A 112 -13.33 -5.91 -10.13
N ARG A 113 -12.25 -6.72 -10.12
CA ARG A 113 -12.37 -8.18 -10.01
C ARG A 113 -12.96 -8.59 -8.66
N ARG A 114 -12.49 -7.99 -7.57
CA ARG A 114 -13.02 -8.24 -6.22
C ARG A 114 -14.49 -7.86 -6.11
N GLU A 115 -14.84 -6.68 -6.59
CA GLU A 115 -16.23 -6.20 -6.60
C GLU A 115 -17.13 -7.12 -7.41
N LYS A 116 -16.69 -7.55 -8.60
CA LYS A 116 -17.41 -8.53 -9.40
C LYS A 116 -17.63 -9.85 -8.66
N ILE A 117 -16.63 -10.34 -7.95
CA ILE A 117 -16.76 -11.58 -7.16
C ILE A 117 -17.73 -11.35 -6.02
N LEU A 118 -17.55 -10.29 -5.22
CA LEU A 118 -18.42 -10.00 -4.08
C LEU A 118 -19.87 -9.76 -4.48
N SER A 119 -20.12 -9.14 -5.64
CA SER A 119 -21.48 -8.92 -6.15
C SER A 119 -22.25 -10.21 -6.48
N GLN A 120 -21.53 -11.33 -6.66
CA GLN A 120 -22.15 -12.63 -6.90
C GLN A 120 -22.61 -13.32 -5.61
N PHE A 121 -22.20 -12.80 -4.44
CA PHE A 121 -22.38 -13.44 -3.14
C PHE A 121 -23.22 -12.61 -2.16
N GLN A 122 -24.02 -11.65 -2.63
CA GLN A 122 -24.71 -10.67 -1.79
C GLN A 122 -25.69 -11.26 -0.75
N GLU A 123 -26.14 -12.47 -0.96
CA GLU A 123 -27.12 -13.14 -0.07
C GLU A 123 -26.63 -14.51 0.45
N GLN A 124 -25.34 -14.80 0.34
CA GLN A 124 -24.77 -16.09 0.70
C GLN A 124 -24.13 -16.03 2.10
N THR A 125 -24.05 -17.18 2.74
CA THR A 125 -23.30 -17.35 3.98
C THR A 125 -21.80 -17.25 3.75
N ARG A 126 -21.03 -16.99 4.80
CA ARG A 126 -19.57 -16.95 4.73
C ARG A 126 -18.99 -18.27 4.15
N GLU A 127 -19.54 -19.38 4.54
CA GLU A 127 -19.12 -20.73 4.14
C GLU A 127 -19.35 -20.95 2.64
N GLU A 128 -20.50 -20.58 2.13
CA GLU A 128 -20.81 -20.64 0.70
C GLU A 128 -19.92 -19.72 -0.13
N ILE A 129 -19.63 -18.51 0.40
CA ILE A 129 -18.68 -17.59 -0.27
C ILE A 129 -17.29 -18.22 -0.35
N ILE A 130 -16.80 -18.84 0.73
CA ILE A 130 -15.48 -19.46 0.77
C ILE A 130 -15.41 -20.62 -0.24
N GLU A 131 -16.40 -21.51 -0.24
CA GLU A 131 -16.45 -22.68 -1.15
C GLU A 131 -16.40 -22.24 -2.62
N HIS A 132 -17.21 -21.25 -2.99
CA HIS A 132 -17.20 -20.70 -4.34
C HIS A 132 -15.91 -19.95 -4.66
N ALA A 133 -15.41 -19.14 -3.73
CA ALA A 133 -14.21 -18.32 -3.96
C ALA A 133 -12.97 -19.18 -4.21
N VAL A 134 -12.81 -20.28 -3.49
CA VAL A 134 -11.69 -21.23 -3.70
C VAL A 134 -11.68 -21.81 -5.11
N GLY A 135 -12.84 -22.03 -5.71
CA GLY A 135 -12.96 -22.52 -7.10
C GLY A 135 -12.76 -21.45 -8.18
N MET A 136 -12.95 -20.17 -7.84
CA MET A 136 -12.99 -19.07 -8.82
C MET A 136 -11.75 -18.15 -8.77
N ILE A 137 -11.06 -18.08 -7.65
CA ILE A 137 -9.93 -17.20 -7.43
C ILE A 137 -8.65 -18.00 -7.49
N ASP A 138 -7.70 -17.54 -8.29
CA ASP A 138 -6.35 -18.07 -8.29
C ASP A 138 -5.69 -17.80 -6.93
N GLY A 139 -5.18 -18.86 -6.30
CA GLY A 139 -4.47 -18.81 -5.01
C GLY A 139 -3.06 -18.23 -5.10
N ASN A 140 -2.81 -17.26 -5.98
CA ASN A 140 -1.54 -16.58 -6.06
C ASN A 140 -1.34 -15.64 -4.86
N PHE A 141 -0.70 -16.15 -3.81
CA PHE A 141 -0.41 -15.43 -2.56
C PHE A 141 0.69 -14.38 -2.70
N ASP A 142 1.46 -14.40 -3.78
CA ASP A 142 2.46 -13.38 -4.09
C ASP A 142 1.87 -12.14 -4.76
N HIS A 143 0.56 -12.13 -5.01
CA HIS A 143 -0.08 -10.99 -5.65
C HIS A 143 -0.03 -9.75 -4.75
N PRO A 144 0.54 -8.63 -5.24
CA PRO A 144 0.90 -7.47 -4.40
C PRO A 144 -0.29 -6.77 -3.73
N PHE A 145 -1.51 -6.96 -4.23
CA PHE A 145 -2.73 -6.34 -3.67
C PHE A 145 -3.71 -7.33 -3.08
N ALA A 146 -3.69 -8.59 -3.52
CA ALA A 146 -4.74 -9.52 -3.13
C ALA A 146 -4.66 -9.86 -1.65
N TRP A 147 -3.46 -10.05 -1.14
CA TRP A 147 -3.18 -10.59 0.19
C TRP A 147 -2.46 -9.61 1.12
N ASN A 148 -2.08 -8.45 0.59
CA ASN A 148 -1.30 -7.50 1.32
C ASN A 148 -2.13 -6.79 2.39
N GLY A 149 -1.57 -6.68 3.59
CA GLY A 149 -2.22 -6.06 4.73
C GLY A 149 -3.18 -6.97 5.50
N LEU A 150 -3.32 -8.25 5.10
CA LEU A 150 -4.03 -9.22 5.92
C LEU A 150 -3.19 -9.59 7.15
N PRO A 151 -3.83 -9.82 8.31
CA PRO A 151 -3.19 -10.48 9.44
C PRO A 151 -2.64 -11.84 9.05
N GLU A 152 -1.49 -12.22 9.62
CA GLU A 152 -0.81 -13.48 9.29
C GLU A 152 -1.73 -14.70 9.51
N GLU A 153 -2.56 -14.66 10.54
CA GLU A 153 -3.53 -15.72 10.86
C GLU A 153 -4.52 -15.95 9.71
N LEU A 154 -5.08 -14.87 9.15
CA LEU A 154 -6.00 -14.95 8.01
C LEU A 154 -5.29 -15.36 6.73
N LEU A 155 -4.02 -15.00 6.57
CA LEU A 155 -3.22 -15.44 5.42
C LEU A 155 -2.94 -16.93 5.47
N GLN A 156 -2.66 -17.48 6.65
CA GLN A 156 -2.46 -18.92 6.84
C GLN A 156 -3.77 -19.68 6.61
N GLU A 157 -4.88 -19.22 7.17
CA GLU A 157 -6.21 -19.80 6.93
C GLU A 157 -6.52 -19.83 5.42
N ALA A 158 -6.24 -18.74 4.70
CA ALA A 158 -6.43 -18.69 3.26
C ALA A 158 -5.53 -19.69 2.52
N LYS A 159 -4.25 -19.83 2.88
CA LYS A 159 -3.34 -20.81 2.27
C LYS A 159 -3.84 -22.26 2.46
N GLU A 160 -4.35 -22.57 3.65
CA GLU A 160 -4.94 -23.88 3.93
C GLU A 160 -6.16 -24.15 3.05
N LEU A 161 -7.06 -23.17 2.90
CA LEU A 161 -8.23 -23.27 2.02
C LEU A 161 -7.85 -23.53 0.55
N TRP A 162 -6.80 -22.89 0.06
CA TRP A 162 -6.30 -23.09 -1.30
C TRP A 162 -5.31 -24.27 -1.43
N LYS A 163 -5.02 -24.97 -0.33
CA LYS A 163 -4.05 -26.09 -0.30
C LYS A 163 -2.66 -25.71 -0.84
N VAL A 164 -2.22 -24.50 -0.54
CA VAL A 164 -0.89 -24.00 -0.90
C VAL A 164 0.04 -24.25 0.27
N ASN A 165 1.05 -25.11 0.07
CA ASN A 165 2.07 -25.43 1.06
C ASN A 165 3.18 -24.37 1.10
#